data_0cb5f3248d40ac6734b8f45cb1165703
#
_entry.id   0cb5f3248d40ac6734b8f45cb1165703
#
_cell.length_a   1.000
_cell.length_b   1.000
_cell.length_c   1.000
_cell.angle_alpha   90.00
_cell.angle_beta   90.00
_cell.angle_gamma   90.00
#
_symmetry.space_group_name_H-M   'P 1'
#
loop_
_entity.id
_entity.type
_entity.pdbx_description
1 polymer ?
#
loop_
_entity_poly.entity_id
_entity_poly.type
_entity_poly.pdbx_seq_one_letter_code
_entity_poly.pdbx_strand_id
1 'polypeptide(L)'
;MSQVTSLVQSVDWLAIAPPTLTAAVALVVLVADLFLPAARKPLLGWLATAGLAASALLLLPLLDGGRRTFCLTGHPDTCSYVADHFTLIVQFLVLGGALLTALLSIDTIKDHDLPAGEYWFLLLSSAAGATLLPASRDLATLVIALEVASLPAFALVGLRRGDRLSSEAALKFFLSSVAATAVMLLGVSFVYAATGSLHLSRVAHALSALPDPRLATLAGAGVALTLVGFAFKTAAAPFHFWVPDTYVGAPLPIAAYLSVVGKAVGFSGLILVTVQGFPAYADVWGPALAVLAALTMTVGNAAALRQDPARTHSAVRLLAWSSVGQAGYLLVPIAAAGYAHDPAHAVGATVAYALMYAAVNLGAFAVAALVARTRPANRLADYQGLYHCRPLVALALGFFLLCLAGLPPGIIGLFAKVTVFSAAVDAGLGWLAVVMAVNVVIALYYYLQWTALLFRPAKAPAGEPAGQPRAPIPAALSTALALAALVGVVLSGAPQLVLRFAAGALL
;
A
#
# COMPACT_ATOMS: atom_id res chain seq x y z
N MET A 1 -38.45 36.25 8.32
CA MET A 1 -37.90 35.40 9.38
C MET A 1 -36.61 34.81 8.80
N SER A 2 -35.46 35.37 9.17
CA SER A 2 -34.16 34.81 8.79
C SER A 2 -34.01 33.43 9.45
N GLN A 3 -33.92 32.39 8.65
CA GLN A 3 -33.49 31.09 9.17
C GLN A 3 -32.12 31.29 9.80
N VAL A 4 -32.06 31.16 11.11
CA VAL A 4 -30.80 30.99 11.83
C VAL A 4 -30.23 29.64 11.30
N THR A 5 -29.37 29.71 10.30
CA THR A 5 -28.60 28.56 9.87
C THR A 5 -27.78 28.12 11.08
N SER A 6 -28.06 26.94 11.59
CA SER A 6 -27.31 26.40 12.73
C SER A 6 -25.85 26.30 12.29
N LEU A 7 -24.95 26.93 13.03
CA LEU A 7 -23.50 26.87 12.83
C LEU A 7 -22.93 25.47 13.10
N VAL A 8 -23.77 24.56 13.59
CA VAL A 8 -23.38 23.17 13.87
C VAL A 8 -23.51 22.35 12.59
N GLN A 9 -22.40 21.90 12.08
CA GLN A 9 -22.39 20.93 10.96
C GLN A 9 -22.99 19.60 11.43
N SER A 10 -23.91 19.05 10.64
CA SER A 10 -24.37 17.67 10.81
C SER A 10 -23.28 16.72 10.34
N VAL A 11 -22.75 15.88 11.25
CA VAL A 11 -21.76 14.86 10.90
C VAL A 11 -22.48 13.58 10.47
N ASP A 12 -22.16 13.06 9.29
CA ASP A 12 -22.59 11.72 8.88
C ASP A 12 -21.66 10.67 9.52
N TRP A 13 -22.09 10.21 10.71
CA TRP A 13 -21.34 9.24 11.51
C TRP A 13 -21.16 7.90 10.80
N LEU A 14 -22.07 7.52 9.92
CA LEU A 14 -21.94 6.28 9.16
C LEU A 14 -20.83 6.39 8.10
N ALA A 15 -20.73 7.54 7.43
CA ALA A 15 -19.69 7.79 6.45
C ALA A 15 -18.27 7.68 7.04
N ILE A 16 -18.06 8.27 8.23
CA ILE A 16 -16.75 8.26 8.92
C ILE A 16 -16.53 7.04 9.82
N ALA A 17 -17.51 6.13 9.94
CA ALA A 17 -17.43 5.00 10.87
C ALA A 17 -16.20 4.09 10.65
N PRO A 18 -15.78 3.72 9.42
CA PRO A 18 -14.63 2.82 9.23
C PRO A 18 -13.32 3.35 9.83
N PRO A 19 -12.83 4.55 9.52
CA PRO A 19 -11.61 5.08 10.14
C PRO A 19 -11.79 5.36 11.64
N THR A 20 -12.98 5.83 12.06
CA THR A 20 -13.25 6.17 13.47
C THR A 20 -13.27 4.92 14.35
N LEU A 21 -13.93 3.83 13.91
CA LEU A 21 -13.93 2.58 14.66
C LEU A 21 -12.51 2.01 14.77
N THR A 22 -11.73 2.05 13.70
CA THR A 22 -10.35 1.58 13.72
C THR A 22 -9.51 2.38 14.74
N ALA A 23 -9.66 3.70 14.79
CA ALA A 23 -9.00 4.55 15.77
C ALA A 23 -9.49 4.30 17.21
N ALA A 24 -10.81 4.10 17.39
CA ALA A 24 -11.38 3.78 18.71
C ALA A 24 -10.85 2.45 19.24
N VAL A 25 -10.78 1.42 18.40
CA VAL A 25 -10.20 0.11 18.77
C VAL A 25 -8.71 0.26 19.11
N ALA A 26 -7.96 1.13 18.42
CA ALA A 26 -6.57 1.39 18.76
C ALA A 26 -6.43 1.89 20.21
N LEU A 27 -7.25 2.87 20.59
CA LEU A 27 -7.27 3.40 21.96
C LEU A 27 -7.69 2.34 22.98
N VAL A 28 -8.73 1.58 22.67
CA VAL A 28 -9.22 0.50 23.57
C VAL A 28 -8.13 -0.54 23.80
N VAL A 29 -7.42 -0.95 22.76
CA VAL A 29 -6.31 -1.92 22.88
C VAL A 29 -5.17 -1.38 23.72
N LEU A 30 -4.78 -0.10 23.53
CA LEU A 30 -3.73 0.54 24.31
C LEU A 30 -4.10 0.61 25.80
N VAL A 31 -5.33 1.03 26.09
CA VAL A 31 -5.83 1.11 27.49
C VAL A 31 -5.97 -0.28 28.09
N ALA A 32 -6.49 -1.25 27.36
CA ALA A 32 -6.66 -2.63 27.83
C ALA A 32 -5.32 -3.31 28.18
N ASP A 33 -4.24 -2.96 27.45
CA ASP A 33 -2.89 -3.50 27.73
C ASP A 33 -2.41 -3.16 29.14
N LEU A 34 -2.79 -2.01 29.68
CA LEU A 34 -2.41 -1.57 31.04
C LEU A 34 -3.02 -2.45 32.14
N PHE A 35 -4.17 -3.07 31.88
CA PHE A 35 -4.91 -3.85 32.87
C PHE A 35 -4.76 -5.37 32.65
N LEU A 36 -4.25 -5.81 31.51
CA LEU A 36 -4.13 -7.22 31.19
C LEU A 36 -2.80 -7.81 31.66
N PRO A 37 -2.83 -8.92 32.41
CA PRO A 37 -1.62 -9.65 32.75
C PRO A 37 -0.95 -10.23 31.50
N ALA A 38 0.37 -10.42 31.54
CA ALA A 38 1.18 -10.89 30.43
C ALA A 38 0.61 -12.14 29.72
N ALA A 39 0.06 -13.09 30.49
CA ALA A 39 -0.55 -14.32 29.97
C ALA A 39 -1.78 -14.08 29.09
N ARG A 40 -2.48 -12.95 29.25
CA ARG A 40 -3.70 -12.58 28.47
C ARG A 40 -3.44 -11.56 27.36
N LYS A 41 -2.24 -11.03 27.23
CA LYS A 41 -1.89 -10.07 26.15
C LYS A 41 -2.17 -10.58 24.72
N PRO A 42 -2.10 -11.89 24.39
CA PRO A 42 -2.53 -12.37 23.08
C PRO A 42 -3.98 -12.02 22.71
N LEU A 43 -4.87 -11.78 23.71
CA LEU A 43 -6.25 -11.33 23.46
C LEU A 43 -6.31 -9.97 22.74
N LEU A 44 -5.33 -9.09 22.97
CA LEU A 44 -5.24 -7.80 22.29
C LEU A 44 -5.14 -7.95 20.77
N GLY A 45 -4.40 -8.98 20.31
CA GLY A 45 -4.28 -9.30 18.89
C GLY A 45 -5.61 -9.73 18.27
N TRP A 46 -6.38 -10.55 18.97
CA TRP A 46 -7.71 -10.95 18.51
C TRP A 46 -8.71 -9.78 18.54
N LEU A 47 -8.63 -8.91 19.55
CA LEU A 47 -9.44 -7.69 19.63
C LEU A 47 -9.12 -6.74 18.47
N ALA A 48 -7.84 -6.54 18.17
CA ALA A 48 -7.40 -5.73 17.03
C ALA A 48 -7.89 -6.32 15.69
N THR A 49 -7.76 -7.65 15.52
CA THR A 49 -8.22 -8.36 14.33
C THR A 49 -9.75 -8.25 14.17
N ALA A 50 -10.50 -8.44 15.25
CA ALA A 50 -11.95 -8.29 15.24
C ALA A 50 -12.38 -6.85 14.95
N GLY A 51 -11.68 -5.85 15.51
CA GLY A 51 -11.91 -4.44 15.23
C GLY A 51 -11.70 -4.07 13.76
N LEU A 52 -10.62 -4.57 13.14
CA LEU A 52 -10.38 -4.38 11.71
C LEU A 52 -11.44 -5.06 10.84
N ALA A 53 -11.86 -6.27 11.20
CA ALA A 53 -12.95 -6.97 10.51
C ALA A 53 -14.26 -6.20 10.63
N ALA A 54 -14.60 -5.70 11.84
CA ALA A 54 -15.79 -4.88 12.05
C ALA A 54 -15.73 -3.58 11.25
N SER A 55 -14.57 -2.91 11.20
CA SER A 55 -14.38 -1.71 10.39
C SER A 55 -14.56 -1.99 8.89
N ALA A 56 -14.10 -3.15 8.41
CA ALA A 56 -14.33 -3.57 7.02
C ALA A 56 -15.80 -3.87 6.73
N LEU A 57 -16.53 -4.47 7.69
CA LEU A 57 -17.97 -4.72 7.55
C LEU A 57 -18.80 -3.42 7.53
N LEU A 58 -18.33 -2.35 8.18
CA LEU A 58 -18.98 -1.03 8.11
C LEU A 58 -18.88 -0.38 6.72
N LEU A 59 -18.11 -0.92 5.79
CA LEU A 59 -18.14 -0.50 4.39
C LEU A 59 -19.39 -0.99 3.64
N LEU A 60 -20.02 -2.10 4.09
CA LEU A 60 -21.17 -2.70 3.40
C LEU A 60 -22.37 -1.76 3.28
N PRO A 61 -22.81 -1.05 4.35
CA PRO A 61 -23.93 -0.10 4.24
C PRO A 61 -23.58 1.17 3.44
N LEU A 62 -22.32 1.35 3.03
CA LEU A 62 -21.84 2.48 2.24
C LEU A 62 -21.73 2.16 0.74
N LEU A 63 -22.00 0.92 0.32
CA LEU A 63 -21.76 0.44 -1.06
C LEU A 63 -22.53 1.22 -2.14
N ASP A 64 -23.62 1.89 -1.79
CA ASP A 64 -24.36 2.75 -2.73
C ASP A 64 -23.57 4.02 -3.11
N GLY A 65 -22.50 4.36 -2.35
CA GLY A 65 -21.65 5.52 -2.59
C GLY A 65 -22.34 6.85 -2.27
N GLY A 66 -21.59 7.95 -2.48
CA GLY A 66 -22.18 9.30 -2.47
C GLY A 66 -22.41 9.94 -1.10
N ARG A 67 -22.04 9.31 0.02
CA ARG A 67 -22.11 9.93 1.34
C ARG A 67 -20.96 10.92 1.53
N ARG A 68 -21.29 12.07 2.13
CA ARG A 68 -20.33 13.16 2.35
C ARG A 68 -20.56 13.84 3.69
N THR A 69 -19.50 14.35 4.29
CA THR A 69 -19.57 15.09 5.55
C THR A 69 -18.42 16.11 5.67
N PHE A 70 -18.49 16.98 6.68
CA PHE A 70 -17.58 18.12 6.84
C PHE A 70 -17.60 19.05 5.63
N CYS A 71 -18.82 19.47 5.24
CA CYS A 71 -19.04 20.33 4.08
C CYS A 71 -19.02 21.81 4.49
N LEU A 72 -18.62 22.69 3.59
CA LEU A 72 -18.64 24.14 3.83
C LEU A 72 -20.07 24.66 3.95
N THR A 73 -20.36 25.50 4.95
CA THR A 73 -21.69 26.04 5.20
C THR A 73 -22.26 26.85 4.03
N GLY A 74 -21.39 27.52 3.25
CA GLY A 74 -21.81 28.28 2.05
C GLY A 74 -21.78 27.46 0.74
N HIS A 75 -21.24 26.23 0.78
CA HIS A 75 -21.07 25.37 -0.38
C HIS A 75 -21.28 23.91 0.01
N PRO A 76 -22.51 23.42 0.10
CA PRO A 76 -22.85 22.11 0.63
C PRO A 76 -22.29 20.94 -0.20
N ASP A 77 -21.90 21.20 -1.45
CA ASP A 77 -21.25 20.21 -2.31
C ASP A 77 -19.74 20.15 -2.13
N THR A 78 -19.14 21.08 -1.38
CA THR A 78 -17.71 21.11 -1.10
C THR A 78 -17.45 20.55 0.29
N CYS A 79 -17.09 19.27 0.35
CA CYS A 79 -16.91 18.54 1.59
C CYS A 79 -15.48 18.03 1.72
N SER A 80 -14.94 17.94 2.95
CA SER A 80 -13.61 17.43 3.23
C SER A 80 -13.55 15.91 3.23
N TYR A 81 -14.68 15.23 3.49
CA TYR A 81 -14.77 13.76 3.50
C TYR A 81 -15.89 13.29 2.56
N VAL A 82 -15.55 12.38 1.65
CA VAL A 82 -16.49 11.77 0.70
C VAL A 82 -16.27 10.26 0.63
N ALA A 83 -17.33 9.50 0.83
CA ALA A 83 -17.36 8.05 0.69
C ALA A 83 -17.98 7.69 -0.67
N ASP A 84 -17.20 7.84 -1.74
CA ASP A 84 -17.53 7.38 -3.09
C ASP A 84 -16.96 5.97 -3.36
N HIS A 85 -17.20 5.43 -4.54
CA HIS A 85 -16.74 4.08 -4.88
C HIS A 85 -15.22 3.92 -4.83
N PHE A 86 -14.47 4.94 -5.26
CA PHE A 86 -13.01 4.96 -5.14
C PHE A 86 -12.57 4.80 -3.68
N THR A 87 -13.13 5.65 -2.82
CA THR A 87 -12.86 5.63 -1.38
C THR A 87 -13.14 4.25 -0.78
N LEU A 88 -14.32 3.68 -1.03
CA LEU A 88 -14.74 2.40 -0.46
C LEU A 88 -13.85 1.24 -0.89
N ILE A 89 -13.44 1.19 -2.15
CA ILE A 89 -12.56 0.14 -2.67
C ILE A 89 -11.17 0.24 -2.05
N VAL A 90 -10.61 1.45 -1.96
CA VAL A 90 -9.29 1.66 -1.33
C VAL A 90 -9.35 1.39 0.18
N GLN A 91 -10.43 1.81 0.86
CA GLN A 91 -10.65 1.47 2.28
C GLN A 91 -10.74 -0.05 2.49
N PHE A 92 -11.43 -0.77 1.61
CA PHE A 92 -11.49 -2.23 1.64
C PHE A 92 -10.10 -2.86 1.46
N LEU A 93 -9.29 -2.36 0.53
CA LEU A 93 -7.90 -2.79 0.35
C LEU A 93 -7.06 -2.55 1.60
N VAL A 94 -7.17 -1.35 2.20
CA VAL A 94 -6.43 -0.97 3.41
C VAL A 94 -6.81 -1.85 4.60
N LEU A 95 -8.11 -1.98 4.89
CA LEU A 95 -8.61 -2.77 6.02
C LEU A 95 -8.35 -4.26 5.83
N GLY A 96 -8.53 -4.79 4.62
CA GLY A 96 -8.19 -6.17 4.29
C GLY A 96 -6.69 -6.46 4.41
N GLY A 97 -5.84 -5.54 3.93
CA GLY A 97 -4.39 -5.63 4.09
C GLY A 97 -3.95 -5.54 5.56
N ALA A 98 -4.55 -4.64 6.34
CA ALA A 98 -4.30 -4.52 7.77
C ALA A 98 -4.78 -5.76 8.54
N LEU A 99 -5.91 -6.35 8.16
CA LEU A 99 -6.45 -7.59 8.75
C LEU A 99 -5.49 -8.78 8.52
N LEU A 100 -5.02 -8.99 7.30
CA LEU A 100 -4.04 -10.02 7.00
C LEU A 100 -2.72 -9.77 7.76
N THR A 101 -2.28 -8.52 7.84
CA THR A 101 -1.11 -8.14 8.63
C THR A 101 -1.32 -8.43 10.12
N ALA A 102 -2.50 -8.14 10.66
CA ALA A 102 -2.82 -8.44 12.05
C ALA A 102 -2.71 -9.94 12.34
N LEU A 103 -3.27 -10.81 11.49
CA LEU A 103 -3.13 -12.26 11.62
C LEU A 103 -1.66 -12.71 11.57
N LEU A 104 -0.84 -12.15 10.69
CA LEU A 104 0.59 -12.44 10.62
C LEU A 104 1.36 -11.97 11.87
N SER A 105 0.86 -10.96 12.55
CA SER A 105 1.52 -10.31 13.69
C SER A 105 1.33 -11.05 15.01
N ILE A 106 0.23 -11.78 15.18
CA ILE A 106 -0.12 -12.46 16.45
C ILE A 106 1.04 -13.31 16.98
N ASP A 107 1.58 -14.18 16.13
CA ASP A 107 2.70 -15.04 16.49
C ASP A 107 4.04 -14.30 16.51
N THR A 108 4.22 -13.33 15.62
CA THR A 108 5.45 -12.53 15.54
C THR A 108 5.73 -11.73 16.81
N ILE A 109 4.68 -11.16 17.41
CA ILE A 109 4.77 -10.43 18.68
C ILE A 109 5.28 -11.34 19.79
N LYS A 110 4.75 -12.56 19.88
CA LYS A 110 5.16 -13.56 20.86
C LYS A 110 6.59 -14.05 20.61
N ASP A 111 6.94 -14.37 19.36
CA ASP A 111 8.23 -14.94 19.00
C ASP A 111 9.40 -13.97 19.23
N HIS A 112 9.15 -12.66 19.11
CA HIS A 112 10.16 -11.61 19.24
C HIS A 112 10.00 -10.78 20.52
N ASP A 113 9.14 -11.18 21.44
CA ASP A 113 8.83 -10.45 22.70
C ASP A 113 8.57 -8.96 22.47
N LEU A 114 7.76 -8.66 21.45
CA LEU A 114 7.42 -7.27 21.14
C LEU A 114 6.35 -6.74 22.10
N PRO A 115 6.39 -5.44 22.44
CA PRO A 115 5.39 -4.83 23.30
C PRO A 115 4.01 -4.84 22.61
N ALA A 116 3.10 -5.68 23.10
CA ALA A 116 1.84 -5.99 22.43
C ALA A 116 0.92 -4.77 22.34
N GLY A 117 0.73 -4.03 23.44
CA GLY A 117 -0.16 -2.86 23.47
C GLY A 117 0.25 -1.79 22.47
N GLU A 118 1.53 -1.43 22.49
CA GLU A 118 2.11 -0.43 21.58
C GLU A 118 2.07 -0.90 20.13
N TYR A 119 2.37 -2.18 19.87
CA TYR A 119 2.32 -2.74 18.52
C TYR A 119 0.93 -2.62 17.91
N TRP A 120 -0.11 -3.07 18.63
CA TRP A 120 -1.48 -3.06 18.12
C TRP A 120 -2.03 -1.63 18.01
N PHE A 121 -1.75 -0.77 18.99
CA PHE A 121 -2.11 0.64 18.92
C PHE A 121 -1.53 1.32 17.67
N LEU A 122 -0.23 1.12 17.43
CA LEU A 122 0.46 1.73 16.29
C LEU A 122 -0.06 1.18 14.95
N LEU A 123 -0.30 -0.14 14.84
CA LEU A 123 -0.84 -0.75 13.62
C LEU A 123 -2.24 -0.22 13.29
N LEU A 124 -3.12 -0.19 14.29
CA LEU A 124 -4.50 0.29 14.14
C LEU A 124 -4.54 1.79 13.87
N SER A 125 -3.71 2.60 14.54
CA SER A 125 -3.60 4.04 14.28
C SER A 125 -3.14 4.32 12.85
N SER A 126 -2.12 3.60 12.38
CA SER A 126 -1.67 3.68 10.98
C SER A 126 -2.78 3.28 10.01
N ALA A 127 -3.51 2.20 10.29
CA ALA A 127 -4.63 1.74 9.46
C ALA A 127 -5.79 2.75 9.45
N ALA A 128 -6.08 3.42 10.56
CA ALA A 128 -7.10 4.47 10.64
C ALA A 128 -6.75 5.66 9.71
N GLY A 129 -5.50 6.14 9.77
CA GLY A 129 -5.01 7.19 8.85
C GLY A 129 -5.04 6.74 7.39
N ALA A 130 -4.62 5.50 7.12
CA ALA A 130 -4.65 4.93 5.78
C ALA A 130 -6.08 4.77 5.23
N THR A 131 -7.07 4.52 6.10
CA THR A 131 -8.49 4.43 5.75
C THR A 131 -9.11 5.81 5.54
N LEU A 132 -8.64 6.83 6.26
CA LEU A 132 -9.10 8.22 6.14
C LEU A 132 -8.67 8.86 4.82
N LEU A 133 -7.44 8.59 4.35
CA LEU A 133 -6.82 9.30 3.24
C LEU A 133 -7.61 9.23 1.92
N PRO A 134 -8.08 8.07 1.43
CA PRO A 134 -8.81 8.00 0.16
C PRO A 134 -10.16 8.75 0.19
N ALA A 135 -10.71 9.01 1.37
CA ALA A 135 -11.94 9.79 1.56
C ALA A 135 -11.71 11.30 1.60
N SER A 136 -10.47 11.75 1.72
CA SER A 136 -10.12 13.16 1.87
C SER A 136 -10.32 13.92 0.55
N ARG A 137 -10.94 15.10 0.61
CA ARG A 137 -11.20 15.96 -0.55
C ARG A 137 -10.64 17.37 -0.36
N ASP A 138 -9.75 17.54 0.60
CA ASP A 138 -8.95 18.75 0.77
C ASP A 138 -7.49 18.40 1.12
N LEU A 139 -6.58 19.30 0.79
CA LEU A 139 -5.14 19.11 0.95
C LEU A 139 -4.72 19.00 2.41
N ALA A 140 -5.40 19.68 3.35
CA ALA A 140 -5.08 19.60 4.77
C ALA A 140 -5.43 18.22 5.34
N THR A 141 -6.65 17.73 5.08
CA THR A 141 -7.08 16.41 5.52
C THR A 141 -6.23 15.29 4.88
N LEU A 142 -5.83 15.45 3.60
CA LEU A 142 -4.91 14.52 2.91
C LEU A 142 -3.56 14.43 3.64
N VAL A 143 -2.96 15.57 3.99
CA VAL A 143 -1.68 15.60 4.71
C VAL A 143 -1.82 14.99 6.11
N ILE A 144 -2.86 15.37 6.86
CA ILE A 144 -3.11 14.82 8.19
C ILE A 144 -3.29 13.30 8.12
N ALA A 145 -4.11 12.80 7.20
CA ALA A 145 -4.34 11.37 7.02
C ALA A 145 -3.04 10.62 6.64
N LEU A 146 -2.20 11.21 5.79
CA LEU A 146 -0.91 10.67 5.41
C LEU A 146 0.04 10.57 6.61
N GLU A 147 0.08 11.59 7.48
CA GLU A 147 0.94 11.58 8.66
C GLU A 147 0.41 10.63 9.74
N VAL A 148 -0.90 10.57 9.95
CA VAL A 148 -1.51 9.59 10.87
C VAL A 148 -1.26 8.14 10.41
N ALA A 149 -1.20 7.90 9.10
CA ALA A 149 -0.81 6.59 8.57
C ALA A 149 0.71 6.33 8.72
N SER A 150 1.55 7.37 8.71
CA SER A 150 3.01 7.24 8.59
C SER A 150 3.72 7.22 9.93
N LEU A 151 3.38 8.14 10.86
CA LEU A 151 4.09 8.28 12.14
C LEU A 151 4.06 6.98 12.97
N PRO A 152 2.91 6.30 13.13
CA PRO A 152 2.89 5.01 13.81
C PRO A 152 3.71 3.93 13.09
N ALA A 153 3.75 3.98 11.75
CA ALA A 153 4.49 3.01 10.95
C ALA A 153 6.01 3.14 11.16
N PHE A 154 6.55 4.35 11.37
CA PHE A 154 7.96 4.53 11.70
C PHE A 154 8.32 3.85 13.03
N ALA A 155 7.47 4.02 14.04
CA ALA A 155 7.65 3.38 15.33
C ALA A 155 7.56 1.84 15.22
N LEU A 156 6.61 1.31 14.44
CA LEU A 156 6.47 -0.12 14.18
C LEU A 156 7.72 -0.73 13.53
N VAL A 157 8.37 -0.02 12.62
CA VAL A 157 9.63 -0.47 11.99
C VAL A 157 10.73 -0.59 13.03
N GLY A 158 10.81 0.33 13.99
CA GLY A 158 11.84 0.39 15.03
C GLY A 158 11.53 -0.42 16.30
N LEU A 159 10.48 -1.22 16.34
CA LEU A 159 9.95 -1.78 17.57
C LEU A 159 10.81 -2.93 18.17
N ARG A 160 11.72 -3.52 17.39
CA ARG A 160 12.67 -4.53 17.89
C ARG A 160 13.77 -3.85 18.70
N ARG A 161 13.61 -3.84 20.03
CA ARG A 161 14.56 -3.24 20.94
C ARG A 161 15.91 -3.96 20.86
N GLY A 162 17.01 -3.19 20.78
CA GLY A 162 18.37 -3.73 20.69
C GLY A 162 18.78 -4.25 19.30
N ASP A 163 17.89 -4.27 18.32
CA ASP A 163 18.23 -4.62 16.95
C ASP A 163 18.71 -3.38 16.17
N ARG A 164 20.00 -3.39 15.80
CA ARG A 164 20.62 -2.30 15.04
C ARG A 164 19.97 -2.08 13.69
N LEU A 165 19.60 -3.17 12.97
CA LEU A 165 18.95 -3.07 11.66
C LEU A 165 17.59 -2.41 11.77
N SER A 166 16.81 -2.76 12.80
CA SER A 166 15.49 -2.17 13.07
C SER A 166 15.60 -0.66 13.38
N SER A 167 16.53 -0.28 14.24
CA SER A 167 16.76 1.13 14.62
C SER A 167 17.24 1.96 13.43
N GLU A 168 18.19 1.45 12.64
CA GLU A 168 18.69 2.10 11.43
C GLU A 168 17.58 2.27 10.37
N ALA A 169 16.76 1.23 10.16
CA ALA A 169 15.65 1.24 9.22
C ALA A 169 14.58 2.28 9.62
N ALA A 170 14.21 2.32 10.90
CA ALA A 170 13.26 3.29 11.42
C ALA A 170 13.75 4.73 11.25
N LEU A 171 15.02 4.99 11.58
CA LEU A 171 15.62 6.33 11.46
C LEU A 171 15.68 6.77 9.99
N LYS A 172 16.13 5.91 9.07
CA LYS A 172 16.15 6.20 7.62
C LYS A 172 14.76 6.50 7.10
N PHE A 173 13.78 5.67 7.46
CA PHE A 173 12.39 5.85 7.01
C PHE A 173 11.80 7.13 7.58
N PHE A 174 11.97 7.41 8.87
CA PHE A 174 11.49 8.62 9.53
C PHE A 174 12.09 9.88 8.90
N LEU A 175 13.43 10.02 8.87
CA LEU A 175 14.08 11.24 8.39
C LEU A 175 13.76 11.53 6.93
N SER A 176 13.75 10.50 6.07
CA SER A 176 13.44 10.69 4.66
C SER A 176 11.95 11.03 4.43
N SER A 177 11.04 10.45 5.23
CA SER A 177 9.61 10.75 5.14
C SER A 177 9.33 12.18 5.59
N VAL A 178 9.88 12.61 6.73
CA VAL A 178 9.69 13.98 7.25
C VAL A 178 10.22 15.02 6.25
N ALA A 179 11.38 14.76 5.63
CA ALA A 179 11.91 15.66 4.60
C ALA A 179 10.97 15.73 3.37
N ALA A 180 10.45 14.59 2.91
CA ALA A 180 9.50 14.55 1.80
C ALA A 180 8.17 15.25 2.14
N THR A 181 7.65 15.08 3.36
CA THR A 181 6.45 15.77 3.84
C THR A 181 6.68 17.28 3.97
N ALA A 182 7.84 17.72 4.45
CA ALA A 182 8.16 19.15 4.51
C ALA A 182 8.13 19.80 3.12
N VAL A 183 8.71 19.12 2.11
CA VAL A 183 8.65 19.56 0.70
C VAL A 183 7.21 19.60 0.19
N MET A 184 6.41 18.57 0.50
CA MET A 184 5.00 18.53 0.13
C MET A 184 4.19 19.66 0.78
N LEU A 185 4.40 19.93 2.06
CA LEU A 185 3.72 21.01 2.79
C LEU A 185 4.07 22.39 2.21
N LEU A 186 5.32 22.61 1.80
CA LEU A 186 5.72 23.80 1.09
C LEU A 186 4.94 23.91 -0.24
N GLY A 187 4.80 22.80 -0.98
CA GLY A 187 4.00 22.73 -2.21
C GLY A 187 2.53 23.08 -1.95
N VAL A 188 1.91 22.47 -0.94
CA VAL A 188 0.53 22.78 -0.54
C VAL A 188 0.36 24.27 -0.17
N SER A 189 1.34 24.84 0.52
CA SER A 189 1.33 26.27 0.88
C SER A 189 1.35 27.16 -0.36
N PHE A 190 2.13 26.82 -1.40
CA PHE A 190 2.17 27.55 -2.65
C PHE A 190 0.86 27.43 -3.44
N VAL A 191 0.27 26.23 -3.48
CA VAL A 191 -1.06 26.02 -4.07
C VAL A 191 -2.11 26.86 -3.36
N TYR A 192 -2.11 26.86 -2.01
CA TYR A 192 -3.01 27.68 -1.23
C TYR A 192 -2.82 29.18 -1.46
N ALA A 193 -1.57 29.65 -1.51
CA ALA A 193 -1.26 31.05 -1.79
C ALA A 193 -1.75 31.50 -3.18
N ALA A 194 -1.70 30.60 -4.18
CA ALA A 194 -2.15 30.91 -5.53
C ALA A 194 -3.68 30.82 -5.70
N THR A 195 -4.36 29.94 -4.96
CA THR A 195 -5.78 29.60 -5.17
C THR A 195 -6.73 30.10 -4.07
N GLY A 196 -6.20 30.41 -2.88
CA GLY A 196 -6.99 30.78 -1.71
C GLY A 196 -7.84 29.63 -1.14
N SER A 197 -7.61 28.37 -1.55
CA SER A 197 -8.38 27.21 -1.12
C SER A 197 -7.52 25.98 -0.89
N LEU A 198 -7.98 25.10 0.02
CA LEU A 198 -7.41 23.75 0.21
C LEU A 198 -8.32 22.65 -0.36
N HIS A 199 -9.60 22.90 -0.60
CA HIS A 199 -10.52 21.94 -1.18
C HIS A 199 -10.17 21.65 -2.64
N LEU A 200 -10.01 20.36 -2.99
CA LEU A 200 -9.51 19.91 -4.30
C LEU A 200 -10.33 20.48 -5.45
N SER A 201 -11.67 20.44 -5.38
CA SER A 201 -12.55 20.97 -6.42
C SER A 201 -12.40 22.50 -6.61
N ARG A 202 -12.23 23.24 -5.53
CA ARG A 202 -12.01 24.70 -5.60
C ARG A 202 -10.61 25.04 -6.08
N VAL A 203 -9.61 24.26 -5.68
CA VAL A 203 -8.24 24.38 -6.19
C VAL A 203 -8.24 24.15 -7.69
N ALA A 204 -8.85 23.07 -8.17
CA ALA A 204 -8.94 22.76 -9.60
C ALA A 204 -9.58 23.90 -10.41
N HIS A 205 -10.71 24.45 -9.91
CA HIS A 205 -11.39 25.58 -10.56
C HIS A 205 -10.51 26.85 -10.56
N ALA A 206 -9.85 27.17 -9.45
CA ALA A 206 -8.99 28.34 -9.36
C ALA A 206 -7.75 28.23 -10.28
N LEU A 207 -7.14 27.03 -10.34
CA LEU A 207 -5.96 26.78 -11.20
C LEU A 207 -6.27 26.87 -12.70
N SER A 208 -7.52 26.60 -13.11
CA SER A 208 -7.92 26.72 -14.53
C SER A 208 -8.08 28.16 -15.03
N ALA A 209 -8.12 29.14 -14.13
CA ALA A 209 -8.44 30.52 -14.44
C ALA A 209 -7.55 31.54 -13.69
N LEU A 210 -6.27 31.22 -13.46
CA LEU A 210 -5.34 32.12 -12.78
C LEU A 210 -5.04 33.35 -13.67
N PRO A 211 -5.38 34.56 -13.20
CA PRO A 211 -5.23 35.77 -14.04
C PRO A 211 -3.79 36.30 -14.09
N ASP A 212 -2.96 36.01 -13.07
CA ASP A 212 -1.60 36.49 -12.95
C ASP A 212 -0.58 35.39 -13.29
N PRO A 213 0.30 35.62 -14.31
CA PRO A 213 1.37 34.65 -14.64
C PRO A 213 2.31 34.31 -13.48
N ARG A 214 2.48 35.21 -12.52
CA ARG A 214 3.30 34.96 -11.33
C ARG A 214 2.63 33.94 -10.42
N LEU A 215 1.31 34.04 -10.25
CA LEU A 215 0.54 33.04 -9.49
C LEU A 215 0.51 31.69 -10.23
N ALA A 216 0.46 31.69 -11.56
CA ALA A 216 0.55 30.45 -12.34
C ALA A 216 1.91 29.76 -12.14
N THR A 217 3.03 30.50 -12.11
CA THR A 217 4.37 29.96 -11.84
C THR A 217 4.46 29.42 -10.41
N LEU A 218 3.93 30.17 -9.43
CA LEU A 218 3.89 29.74 -8.03
C LEU A 218 3.05 28.44 -7.87
N ALA A 219 1.89 28.38 -8.51
CA ALA A 219 1.01 27.23 -8.51
C ALA A 219 1.70 25.99 -9.13
N GLY A 220 2.37 26.16 -10.29
CA GLY A 220 3.13 25.09 -10.94
C GLY A 220 4.23 24.52 -10.05
N ALA A 221 4.99 25.40 -9.37
CA ALA A 221 5.97 24.97 -8.37
C ALA A 221 5.28 24.24 -7.21
N GLY A 222 4.13 24.74 -6.72
CA GLY A 222 3.32 24.12 -5.68
C GLY A 222 2.83 22.73 -6.06
N VAL A 223 2.33 22.53 -7.27
CA VAL A 223 1.93 21.23 -7.82
C VAL A 223 3.11 20.26 -7.82
N ALA A 224 4.25 20.66 -8.38
CA ALA A 224 5.44 19.81 -8.46
C ALA A 224 5.93 19.38 -7.07
N LEU A 225 6.04 20.32 -6.10
CA LEU A 225 6.47 20.01 -4.74
C LEU A 225 5.47 19.14 -3.99
N THR A 226 4.16 19.33 -4.19
CA THR A 226 3.12 18.48 -3.59
C THR A 226 3.26 17.03 -4.08
N LEU A 227 3.55 16.82 -5.35
CA LEU A 227 3.72 15.49 -5.92
C LEU A 227 4.95 14.73 -5.38
N VAL A 228 6.00 15.44 -4.95
CA VAL A 228 7.21 14.82 -4.35
C VAL A 228 6.85 13.99 -3.12
N GLY A 229 5.97 14.47 -2.24
CA GLY A 229 5.57 13.73 -1.04
C GLY A 229 4.83 12.43 -1.38
N PHE A 230 3.92 12.46 -2.33
CA PHE A 230 3.21 11.26 -2.78
C PHE A 230 4.12 10.31 -3.59
N ALA A 231 5.07 10.83 -4.37
CA ALA A 231 6.08 10.03 -5.06
C ALA A 231 6.97 9.28 -4.06
N PHE A 232 7.37 9.94 -2.96
CA PHE A 232 8.08 9.29 -1.86
C PHE A 232 7.22 8.17 -1.24
N LYS A 233 5.94 8.44 -0.98
CA LYS A 233 5.03 7.48 -0.33
C LYS A 233 4.72 6.27 -1.20
N THR A 234 4.63 6.44 -2.52
CA THR A 234 4.50 5.33 -3.48
C THR A 234 5.80 4.56 -3.69
N ALA A 235 6.93 5.06 -3.17
CA ALA A 235 8.27 4.55 -3.41
C ALA A 235 8.71 4.68 -4.88
N ALA A 236 8.34 5.78 -5.55
CA ALA A 236 8.78 6.10 -6.90
C ALA A 236 10.28 6.46 -6.91
N ALA A 237 11.03 5.99 -7.91
CA ALA A 237 12.42 6.40 -8.09
C ALA A 237 12.48 7.86 -8.58
N PRO A 238 13.34 8.72 -7.96
CA PRO A 238 14.46 8.41 -7.07
C PRO A 238 14.10 8.30 -5.58
N PHE A 239 12.87 8.53 -5.16
CA PHE A 239 12.44 8.62 -3.75
C PHE A 239 12.24 7.26 -3.05
N HIS A 240 12.65 6.14 -3.67
CA HIS A 240 12.42 4.76 -3.22
C HIS A 240 13.45 4.22 -2.22
N PHE A 241 14.55 4.93 -1.96
CA PHE A 241 15.75 4.44 -1.26
C PHE A 241 15.50 3.93 0.17
N TRP A 242 14.40 4.33 0.79
CA TRP A 242 14.02 3.88 2.12
C TRP A 242 13.50 2.44 2.14
N VAL A 243 12.91 1.94 1.04
CA VAL A 243 12.14 0.67 1.00
C VAL A 243 12.99 -0.56 1.30
N PRO A 244 14.16 -0.80 0.68
CA PRO A 244 14.90 -2.03 0.89
C PRO A 244 15.42 -2.21 2.31
N ASP A 245 15.89 -1.13 2.93
CA ASP A 245 16.41 -1.17 4.29
C ASP A 245 15.28 -1.24 5.32
N THR A 246 14.19 -0.50 5.09
CA THR A 246 13.00 -0.52 5.96
C THR A 246 12.38 -1.91 6.01
N TYR A 247 12.23 -2.61 4.87
CA TYR A 247 11.60 -3.94 4.86
C TYR A 247 12.49 -5.00 5.53
N VAL A 248 13.80 -4.86 5.45
CA VAL A 248 14.74 -5.78 6.12
C VAL A 248 14.77 -5.54 7.63
N GLY A 249 14.76 -4.28 8.07
CA GLY A 249 14.83 -3.93 9.50
C GLY A 249 13.49 -4.07 10.24
N ALA A 250 12.36 -3.95 9.54
CA ALA A 250 11.03 -4.07 10.14
C ALA A 250 10.71 -5.52 10.55
N PRO A 251 9.82 -5.73 11.54
CA PRO A 251 9.13 -7.00 11.68
C PRO A 251 8.44 -7.38 10.36
N LEU A 252 8.55 -8.65 9.93
CA LEU A 252 8.06 -9.07 8.60
C LEU A 252 6.58 -8.74 8.32
N PRO A 253 5.65 -8.87 9.29
CA PRO A 253 4.28 -8.41 9.08
C PRO A 253 4.19 -6.91 8.76
N ILE A 254 5.04 -6.09 9.37
CA ILE A 254 5.08 -4.65 9.11
C ILE A 254 5.69 -4.34 7.74
N ALA A 255 6.71 -5.08 7.31
CA ALA A 255 7.21 -4.99 5.94
C ALA A 255 6.11 -5.33 4.91
N ALA A 256 5.31 -6.38 5.18
CA ALA A 256 4.15 -6.75 4.38
C ALA A 256 3.09 -5.63 4.35
N TYR A 257 2.75 -5.05 5.50
CA TYR A 257 1.84 -3.92 5.63
C TYR A 257 2.28 -2.72 4.81
N LEU A 258 3.53 -2.31 4.95
CA LEU A 258 4.08 -1.17 4.21
C LEU A 258 4.12 -1.41 2.71
N SER A 259 4.32 -2.66 2.29
CA SER A 259 4.39 -3.01 0.87
C SER A 259 3.04 -2.88 0.15
N VAL A 260 1.93 -2.95 0.88
CA VAL A 260 0.56 -2.91 0.36
C VAL A 260 -0.17 -1.66 0.84
N VAL A 261 -0.41 -1.54 2.15
CA VAL A 261 -1.19 -0.42 2.72
C VAL A 261 -0.43 0.90 2.59
N GLY A 262 0.89 0.90 2.83
CA GLY A 262 1.71 2.10 2.62
C GLY A 262 1.66 2.62 1.19
N LYS A 263 1.60 1.73 0.19
CA LYS A 263 1.44 2.12 -1.22
C LYS A 263 0.01 2.57 -1.53
N ALA A 264 -1.01 1.91 -0.96
CA ALA A 264 -2.40 2.32 -1.11
C ALA A 264 -2.60 3.78 -0.69
N VAL A 265 -2.00 4.19 0.43
CA VAL A 265 -1.95 5.60 0.88
C VAL A 265 -1.29 6.49 -0.18
N GLY A 266 -0.14 6.08 -0.71
CA GLY A 266 0.61 6.86 -1.68
C GLY A 266 -0.15 7.05 -3.00
N PHE A 267 -0.59 5.98 -3.65
CA PHE A 267 -1.24 6.09 -4.95
C PHE A 267 -2.65 6.71 -4.85
N SER A 268 -3.40 6.46 -3.76
CA SER A 268 -4.73 7.07 -3.61
C SER A 268 -4.63 8.59 -3.41
N GLY A 269 -3.67 9.06 -2.60
CA GLY A 269 -3.41 10.49 -2.47
C GLY A 269 -2.92 11.11 -3.78
N LEU A 270 -2.03 10.41 -4.51
CA LEU A 270 -1.55 10.86 -5.81
C LEU A 270 -2.69 11.03 -6.82
N ILE A 271 -3.60 10.04 -6.93
CA ILE A 271 -4.78 10.11 -7.78
C ILE A 271 -5.65 11.33 -7.41
N LEU A 272 -5.96 11.51 -6.13
CA LEU A 272 -6.81 12.61 -5.68
C LEU A 272 -6.22 13.97 -6.01
N VAL A 273 -4.92 14.17 -5.76
CA VAL A 273 -4.31 15.48 -6.06
C VAL A 273 -4.13 15.72 -7.56
N THR A 274 -3.77 14.71 -8.36
CA THR A 274 -3.58 14.87 -9.81
C THR A 274 -4.89 15.03 -10.54
N VAL A 275 -5.82 14.08 -10.36
CA VAL A 275 -7.06 14.00 -11.15
C VAL A 275 -8.11 14.99 -10.66
N GLN A 276 -8.27 15.15 -9.33
CA GLN A 276 -9.28 16.05 -8.77
C GLN A 276 -8.75 17.45 -8.43
N GLY A 277 -7.47 17.55 -7.97
CA GLY A 277 -6.92 18.81 -7.50
C GLY A 277 -6.21 19.61 -8.58
N PHE A 278 -5.47 18.95 -9.46
CA PHE A 278 -4.56 19.59 -10.41
C PHE A 278 -4.81 19.22 -11.88
N PRO A 279 -6.05 19.08 -12.35
CA PRO A 279 -6.32 18.71 -13.75
C PRO A 279 -5.77 19.76 -14.75
N ALA A 280 -5.71 21.05 -14.36
CA ALA A 280 -5.16 22.10 -15.19
C ALA A 280 -3.64 21.99 -15.46
N TYR A 281 -2.93 21.11 -14.76
CA TYR A 281 -1.49 20.85 -14.93
C TYR A 281 -1.23 19.43 -15.43
N ALA A 282 -2.21 18.80 -16.10
CA ALA A 282 -2.10 17.44 -16.62
C ALA A 282 -0.96 17.28 -17.63
N ASP A 283 -0.71 18.31 -18.43
CA ASP A 283 0.40 18.42 -19.39
C ASP A 283 1.79 18.45 -18.71
N VAL A 284 1.86 18.76 -17.42
CA VAL A 284 3.09 18.77 -16.62
C VAL A 284 3.24 17.47 -15.83
N TRP A 285 2.23 17.11 -15.02
CA TRP A 285 2.36 15.94 -14.15
C TRP A 285 2.22 14.61 -14.91
N GLY A 286 1.49 14.56 -16.00
CA GLY A 286 1.36 13.34 -16.82
C GLY A 286 2.72 12.83 -17.32
N PRO A 287 3.48 13.65 -18.11
CA PRO A 287 4.83 13.30 -18.55
C PRO A 287 5.80 13.03 -17.39
N ALA A 288 5.76 13.83 -16.32
CA ALA A 288 6.64 13.64 -15.18
C ALA A 288 6.39 12.26 -14.51
N LEU A 289 5.12 11.88 -14.29
CA LEU A 289 4.77 10.59 -13.73
C LEU A 289 5.10 9.43 -14.69
N ALA A 290 4.98 9.61 -16.00
CA ALA A 290 5.37 8.59 -16.99
C ALA A 290 6.88 8.29 -16.91
N VAL A 291 7.72 9.32 -16.81
CA VAL A 291 9.17 9.16 -16.61
C VAL A 291 9.47 8.52 -15.26
N LEU A 292 8.83 8.96 -14.18
CA LEU A 292 8.99 8.35 -12.84
C LEU A 292 8.55 6.88 -12.85
N ALA A 293 7.45 6.52 -13.53
CA ALA A 293 7.00 5.14 -13.68
C ALA A 293 8.06 4.27 -14.38
N ALA A 294 8.60 4.75 -15.51
CA ALA A 294 9.65 4.06 -16.26
C ALA A 294 10.92 3.84 -15.42
N LEU A 295 11.39 4.88 -14.73
CA LEU A 295 12.54 4.82 -13.83
C LEU A 295 12.30 3.85 -12.68
N THR A 296 11.12 3.93 -12.06
CA THR A 296 10.76 3.11 -10.88
C THR A 296 10.72 1.63 -11.22
N MET A 297 10.08 1.26 -12.35
CA MET A 297 10.08 -0.12 -12.84
C MET A 297 11.50 -0.61 -13.10
N THR A 298 12.29 0.19 -13.81
CA THR A 298 13.65 -0.21 -14.24
C THR A 298 14.60 -0.37 -13.06
N VAL A 299 14.62 0.61 -12.14
CA VAL A 299 15.47 0.55 -10.93
C VAL A 299 15.05 -0.60 -10.03
N GLY A 300 13.76 -0.78 -9.78
CA GLY A 300 13.23 -1.85 -8.94
C GLY A 300 13.58 -3.23 -9.47
N ASN A 301 13.31 -3.48 -10.77
CA ASN A 301 13.57 -4.77 -11.40
C ASN A 301 15.07 -5.05 -11.57
N ALA A 302 15.88 -4.06 -11.96
CA ALA A 302 17.33 -4.23 -12.10
C ALA A 302 18.00 -4.52 -10.74
N ALA A 303 17.54 -3.89 -9.67
CA ALA A 303 18.05 -4.15 -8.33
C ALA A 303 17.58 -5.51 -7.78
N ALA A 304 16.33 -5.92 -8.04
CA ALA A 304 15.83 -7.25 -7.71
C ALA A 304 16.63 -8.36 -8.40
N LEU A 305 16.96 -8.18 -9.68
CA LEU A 305 17.78 -9.12 -10.47
C LEU A 305 19.18 -9.34 -9.88
N ARG A 306 19.74 -8.31 -9.23
CA ARG A 306 21.11 -8.35 -8.68
C ARG A 306 21.17 -8.90 -7.25
N GLN A 307 20.08 -9.44 -6.69
CA GLN A 307 20.10 -9.98 -5.33
C GLN A 307 20.87 -11.29 -5.28
N ASP A 308 21.89 -11.36 -4.42
CA ASP A 308 22.65 -12.58 -4.17
C ASP A 308 21.81 -13.54 -3.29
N PRO A 309 21.51 -14.76 -3.77
CA PRO A 309 20.74 -15.75 -3.02
C PRO A 309 21.36 -16.17 -1.68
N ALA A 310 22.67 -16.04 -1.50
CA ALA A 310 23.38 -16.42 -0.27
C ALA A 310 23.38 -15.30 0.79
N ARG A 311 23.09 -14.06 0.37
CA ARG A 311 23.11 -12.90 1.27
C ARG A 311 21.99 -12.99 2.31
N THR A 312 22.29 -12.63 3.57
CA THR A 312 21.30 -12.53 4.65
C THR A 312 20.18 -11.57 4.26
N HIS A 313 18.93 -11.98 4.53
CA HIS A 313 17.70 -11.27 4.19
C HIS A 313 17.50 -11.01 2.68
N SER A 314 18.15 -11.79 1.79
CA SER A 314 18.01 -11.61 0.36
C SER A 314 16.60 -11.85 -0.16
N ALA A 315 15.82 -12.75 0.45
CA ALA A 315 14.42 -12.95 0.11
C ALA A 315 13.56 -11.70 0.38
N VAL A 316 13.72 -11.10 1.55
CA VAL A 316 13.01 -9.86 1.92
C VAL A 316 13.47 -8.68 1.07
N ARG A 317 14.78 -8.58 0.78
CA ARG A 317 15.32 -7.55 -0.13
C ARG A 317 14.80 -7.70 -1.56
N LEU A 318 14.67 -8.94 -2.05
CA LEU A 318 14.09 -9.17 -3.37
C LEU A 318 12.62 -8.73 -3.39
N LEU A 319 11.80 -9.08 -2.38
CA LEU A 319 10.42 -8.60 -2.26
C LEU A 319 10.36 -7.07 -2.15
N ALA A 320 11.30 -6.43 -1.46
CA ALA A 320 11.37 -4.97 -1.36
C ALA A 320 11.63 -4.32 -2.73
N TRP A 321 12.63 -4.78 -3.47
CA TRP A 321 12.94 -4.27 -4.81
C TRP A 321 11.85 -4.59 -5.82
N SER A 322 11.29 -5.80 -5.75
CA SER A 322 10.09 -6.17 -6.49
C SER A 322 8.95 -5.18 -6.22
N SER A 323 8.71 -4.87 -4.94
CA SER A 323 7.70 -3.90 -4.52
C SER A 323 7.94 -2.50 -5.09
N VAL A 324 9.19 -2.05 -5.24
CA VAL A 324 9.54 -0.81 -5.97
C VAL A 324 9.16 -0.94 -7.45
N GLY A 325 9.53 -2.03 -8.12
CA GLY A 325 9.14 -2.28 -9.51
C GLY A 325 7.63 -2.25 -9.71
N GLN A 326 6.86 -2.88 -8.79
CA GLN A 326 5.40 -2.90 -8.83
C GLN A 326 4.79 -1.49 -8.62
N ALA A 327 5.44 -0.62 -7.84
CA ALA A 327 5.03 0.78 -7.72
C ALA A 327 5.13 1.51 -9.06
N GLY A 328 6.14 1.19 -9.87
CA GLY A 328 6.25 1.74 -11.22
C GLY A 328 5.05 1.37 -12.09
N TYR A 329 4.58 0.11 -12.05
CA TYR A 329 3.36 -0.30 -12.77
C TYR A 329 2.10 0.42 -12.26
N LEU A 330 1.97 0.67 -10.94
CA LEU A 330 0.87 1.44 -10.37
C LEU A 330 0.86 2.90 -10.85
N LEU A 331 2.02 3.49 -11.11
CA LEU A 331 2.15 4.86 -11.60
C LEU A 331 1.78 5.03 -13.07
N VAL A 332 1.89 3.97 -13.89
CA VAL A 332 1.62 4.05 -15.34
C VAL A 332 0.20 4.54 -15.65
N PRO A 333 -0.88 3.96 -15.09
CA PRO A 333 -2.21 4.45 -15.40
C PRO A 333 -2.47 5.86 -14.83
N ILE A 334 -1.85 6.20 -13.68
CA ILE A 334 -1.96 7.57 -13.13
C ILE A 334 -1.32 8.56 -14.10
N ALA A 335 -0.16 8.24 -14.68
CA ALA A 335 0.45 9.05 -15.72
C ALA A 335 -0.44 9.14 -16.96
N ALA A 336 -1.03 8.02 -17.40
CA ALA A 336 -1.95 7.93 -18.52
C ALA A 336 -3.19 8.82 -18.34
N ALA A 337 -3.69 8.98 -17.11
CA ALA A 337 -4.79 9.90 -16.79
C ALA A 337 -4.50 11.35 -17.18
N GLY A 338 -3.23 11.77 -17.22
CA GLY A 338 -2.82 13.11 -17.67
C GLY A 338 -2.93 13.34 -19.16
N TYR A 339 -3.11 12.29 -19.95
CA TYR A 339 -3.27 12.36 -21.42
C TYR A 339 -4.70 12.02 -21.87
N ALA A 340 -5.53 11.51 -20.95
CA ALA A 340 -6.88 11.06 -21.27
C ALA A 340 -7.90 12.19 -21.15
N HIS A 341 -8.88 12.24 -22.07
CA HIS A 341 -10.06 13.12 -21.92
C HIS A 341 -10.93 12.70 -20.74
N ASP A 342 -11.03 11.39 -20.48
CA ASP A 342 -11.67 10.81 -19.30
C ASP A 342 -10.65 9.99 -18.51
N PRO A 343 -10.24 10.46 -17.32
CA PRO A 343 -9.28 9.77 -16.49
C PRO A 343 -9.85 8.54 -15.74
N ALA A 344 -11.17 8.31 -15.78
CA ALA A 344 -11.83 7.29 -14.97
C ALA A 344 -11.30 5.89 -15.24
N HIS A 345 -11.10 5.51 -16.51
CA HIS A 345 -10.53 4.22 -16.91
C HIS A 345 -9.11 4.03 -16.37
N ALA A 346 -8.28 5.06 -16.43
CA ALA A 346 -6.91 5.03 -15.93
C ALA A 346 -6.86 4.87 -14.40
N VAL A 347 -7.71 5.61 -13.67
CA VAL A 347 -7.86 5.47 -12.20
C VAL A 347 -8.29 4.05 -11.86
N GLY A 348 -9.31 3.53 -12.56
CA GLY A 348 -9.80 2.17 -12.38
C GLY A 348 -8.73 1.09 -12.61
N ALA A 349 -7.86 1.27 -13.62
CA ALA A 349 -6.74 0.36 -13.89
C ALA A 349 -5.72 0.35 -12.74
N THR A 350 -5.41 1.51 -12.14
CA THR A 350 -4.53 1.58 -10.95
C THR A 350 -5.14 0.82 -9.78
N VAL A 351 -6.43 1.04 -9.48
CA VAL A 351 -7.13 0.40 -8.37
C VAL A 351 -7.21 -1.10 -8.58
N ALA A 352 -7.56 -1.56 -9.79
CA ALA A 352 -7.60 -2.98 -10.14
C ALA A 352 -6.23 -3.64 -9.93
N TYR A 353 -5.16 -3.01 -10.42
CA TYR A 353 -3.80 -3.50 -10.20
C TYR A 353 -3.42 -3.59 -8.72
N ALA A 354 -3.75 -2.56 -7.93
CA ALA A 354 -3.46 -2.52 -6.51
C ALA A 354 -4.15 -3.64 -5.72
N LEU A 355 -5.42 -3.92 -6.00
CA LEU A 355 -6.17 -5.02 -5.37
C LEU A 355 -5.54 -6.38 -5.66
N MET A 356 -5.17 -6.61 -6.93
CA MET A 356 -4.53 -7.84 -7.36
C MET A 356 -3.15 -8.03 -6.72
N TYR A 357 -2.35 -6.97 -6.72
CA TYR A 357 -1.02 -6.96 -6.11
C TYR A 357 -1.08 -7.21 -4.60
N ALA A 358 -2.06 -6.62 -3.90
CA ALA A 358 -2.16 -6.67 -2.45
C ALA A 358 -2.22 -8.11 -1.91
N ALA A 359 -3.17 -8.91 -2.39
CA ALA A 359 -3.36 -10.28 -1.91
C ALA A 359 -2.12 -11.16 -2.15
N VAL A 360 -1.56 -11.05 -3.36
CA VAL A 360 -0.43 -11.87 -3.81
C VAL A 360 0.85 -11.51 -3.04
N ASN A 361 1.10 -10.22 -2.86
CA ASN A 361 2.30 -9.76 -2.17
C ASN A 361 2.26 -10.05 -0.66
N LEU A 362 1.09 -9.86 -0.01
CA LEU A 362 0.90 -10.26 1.39
C LEU A 362 1.09 -11.77 1.57
N GLY A 363 0.61 -12.59 0.64
CA GLY A 363 0.84 -14.03 0.63
C GLY A 363 2.32 -14.41 0.52
N ALA A 364 3.08 -13.74 -0.33
CA ALA A 364 4.51 -13.96 -0.45
C ALA A 364 5.26 -13.60 0.86
N PHE A 365 4.91 -12.47 1.48
CA PHE A 365 5.45 -12.09 2.80
C PHE A 365 5.01 -13.05 3.91
N ALA A 366 3.79 -13.61 3.86
CA ALA A 366 3.34 -14.62 4.83
C ALA A 366 4.23 -15.88 4.80
N VAL A 367 4.60 -16.33 3.58
CA VAL A 367 5.55 -17.44 3.45
C VAL A 367 6.94 -17.03 3.92
N ALA A 368 7.40 -15.81 3.62
CA ALA A 368 8.67 -15.31 4.12
C ALA A 368 8.71 -15.26 5.65
N ALA A 369 7.62 -14.84 6.31
CA ALA A 369 7.48 -14.88 7.77
C ALA A 369 7.52 -16.32 8.32
N LEU A 370 6.88 -17.27 7.65
CA LEU A 370 6.93 -18.68 8.05
C LEU A 370 8.35 -19.26 7.94
N VAL A 371 9.08 -18.96 6.86
CA VAL A 371 10.45 -19.43 6.66
C VAL A 371 11.39 -18.79 7.69
N ALA A 372 11.22 -17.51 8.01
CA ALA A 372 12.02 -16.80 8.99
C ALA A 372 11.98 -17.41 10.41
N ARG A 373 10.88 -18.09 10.78
CA ARG A 373 10.76 -18.78 12.09
C ARG A 373 11.77 -19.92 12.26
N THR A 374 12.15 -20.58 11.16
CA THR A 374 13.11 -21.71 11.19
C THR A 374 14.47 -21.30 10.60
N ARG A 375 14.48 -20.33 9.74
CA ARG A 375 15.66 -19.80 9.04
C ARG A 375 15.72 -18.27 9.18
N PRO A 376 16.17 -17.73 10.33
CA PRO A 376 16.13 -16.28 10.62
C PRO A 376 16.90 -15.43 9.61
N ALA A 377 17.95 -15.98 8.98
CA ALA A 377 18.71 -15.32 7.93
C ALA A 377 17.88 -15.01 6.67
N ASN A 378 16.80 -15.72 6.46
CA ASN A 378 15.80 -15.53 5.38
C ASN A 378 16.47 -15.25 4.02
N ARG A 379 17.40 -16.13 3.64
CA ARG A 379 18.11 -16.09 2.36
C ARG A 379 17.25 -16.75 1.28
N LEU A 380 17.38 -16.32 0.05
CA LEU A 380 16.75 -17.03 -1.07
C LEU A 380 17.15 -18.51 -1.11
N ALA A 381 18.41 -18.80 -0.78
CA ALA A 381 18.90 -20.18 -0.67
C ALA A 381 18.18 -21.03 0.40
N ASP A 382 17.61 -20.40 1.44
CA ASP A 382 16.90 -21.09 2.51
C ASP A 382 15.54 -21.67 2.05
N TYR A 383 15.05 -21.27 0.88
CA TYR A 383 13.82 -21.80 0.25
C TYR A 383 14.06 -23.04 -0.60
N GLN A 384 15.32 -23.43 -0.82
CA GLN A 384 15.65 -24.63 -1.59
C GLN A 384 15.07 -25.87 -0.92
N GLY A 385 14.32 -26.66 -1.70
CA GLY A 385 13.71 -27.89 -1.22
C GLY A 385 12.44 -27.68 -0.36
N LEU A 386 11.89 -26.48 -0.32
CA LEU A 386 10.67 -26.20 0.46
C LEU A 386 9.51 -27.11 0.03
N TYR A 387 9.41 -27.48 -1.23
CA TYR A 387 8.40 -28.42 -1.74
C TYR A 387 8.47 -29.80 -1.07
N HIS A 388 9.66 -30.36 -0.90
CA HIS A 388 9.83 -31.64 -0.24
C HIS A 388 9.53 -31.60 1.26
N CYS A 389 9.66 -30.40 1.83
CA CYS A 389 9.44 -30.19 3.25
C CYS A 389 8.00 -29.78 3.59
N ARG A 390 7.43 -28.85 2.87
CA ARG A 390 6.10 -28.27 3.08
C ARG A 390 5.47 -27.97 1.71
N PRO A 391 4.91 -28.99 1.03
CA PRO A 391 4.47 -28.87 -0.36
C PRO A 391 3.43 -27.78 -0.57
N LEU A 392 2.40 -27.67 0.30
CA LEU A 392 1.36 -26.65 0.17
C LEU A 392 1.91 -25.21 0.31
N VAL A 393 2.89 -25.02 1.21
CA VAL A 393 3.53 -23.70 1.39
C VAL A 393 4.37 -23.34 0.17
N ALA A 394 5.12 -24.31 -0.38
CA ALA A 394 5.93 -24.12 -1.58
C ALA A 394 5.05 -23.83 -2.80
N LEU A 395 3.93 -24.55 -2.97
CA LEU A 395 2.97 -24.30 -4.05
C LEU A 395 2.31 -22.92 -3.90
N ALA A 396 1.94 -22.51 -2.69
CA ALA A 396 1.40 -21.18 -2.43
C ALA A 396 2.41 -20.08 -2.78
N LEU A 397 3.68 -20.20 -2.35
CA LEU A 397 4.71 -19.22 -2.72
C LEU A 397 4.96 -19.21 -4.23
N GLY A 398 5.08 -20.38 -4.86
CA GLY A 398 5.23 -20.49 -6.31
C GLY A 398 4.06 -19.82 -7.05
N PHE A 399 2.83 -20.04 -6.61
CA PHE A 399 1.64 -19.36 -7.14
C PHE A 399 1.75 -17.83 -7.00
N PHE A 400 2.11 -17.31 -5.81
CA PHE A 400 2.26 -15.87 -5.62
C PHE A 400 3.37 -15.27 -6.48
N LEU A 401 4.51 -15.94 -6.60
CA LEU A 401 5.61 -15.48 -7.45
C LEU A 401 5.22 -15.49 -8.94
N LEU A 402 4.48 -16.50 -9.40
CA LEU A 402 3.96 -16.55 -10.77
C LEU A 402 2.89 -15.50 -11.03
N CYS A 403 2.01 -15.19 -10.04
CA CYS A 403 1.10 -14.06 -10.13
C CYS A 403 1.85 -12.73 -10.27
N LEU A 404 2.89 -12.48 -9.46
CA LEU A 404 3.72 -11.27 -9.55
C LEU A 404 4.46 -11.19 -10.90
N ALA A 405 4.88 -12.33 -11.43
CA ALA A 405 5.48 -12.45 -12.76
C ALA A 405 4.45 -12.15 -13.88
N GLY A 406 3.18 -12.47 -13.68
CA GLY A 406 2.12 -12.41 -14.69
C GLY A 406 2.06 -13.68 -15.55
N LEU A 407 2.33 -14.84 -14.95
CA LEU A 407 2.33 -16.15 -15.61
C LEU A 407 1.25 -17.07 -15.04
N PRO A 408 0.68 -17.99 -15.87
CA PRO A 408 -0.16 -19.07 -15.35
C PRO A 408 0.60 -19.92 -14.32
N PRO A 409 -0.09 -20.44 -13.28
CA PRO A 409 -1.55 -20.39 -13.04
C PRO A 409 -2.03 -19.07 -12.42
N GLY A 410 -1.17 -18.10 -12.20
CA GLY A 410 -1.47 -16.80 -11.63
C GLY A 410 -2.09 -15.83 -12.64
N ILE A 411 -3.22 -16.20 -13.26
CA ILE A 411 -3.89 -15.44 -14.32
C ILE A 411 -4.22 -14.01 -13.89
N ILE A 412 -4.53 -13.80 -12.63
CA ILE A 412 -4.81 -12.47 -12.08
C ILE A 412 -3.67 -11.47 -12.31
N GLY A 413 -2.42 -11.89 -12.12
CA GLY A 413 -1.25 -11.03 -12.35
C GLY A 413 -1.07 -10.67 -13.83
N LEU A 414 -1.44 -11.57 -14.74
CA LEU A 414 -1.46 -11.29 -16.17
C LEU A 414 -2.49 -10.22 -16.50
N PHE A 415 -3.75 -10.39 -16.05
CA PHE A 415 -4.81 -9.41 -16.29
C PHE A 415 -4.51 -8.04 -15.67
N ALA A 416 -3.92 -8.01 -14.46
CA ALA A 416 -3.47 -6.78 -13.85
C ALA A 416 -2.50 -6.02 -14.76
N LYS A 417 -1.52 -6.71 -15.33
CA LYS A 417 -0.56 -6.08 -16.25
C LYS A 417 -1.21 -5.66 -17.55
N VAL A 418 -2.10 -6.48 -18.13
CA VAL A 418 -2.81 -6.15 -19.38
C VAL A 418 -3.62 -4.85 -19.22
N THR A 419 -4.34 -4.67 -18.11
CA THR A 419 -5.09 -3.42 -17.85
C THR A 419 -4.16 -2.18 -17.80
N VAL A 420 -3.00 -2.32 -17.18
CA VAL A 420 -2.02 -1.22 -17.14
C VAL A 420 -1.41 -0.95 -18.51
N PHE A 421 -1.13 -2.01 -19.30
CA PHE A 421 -0.68 -1.87 -20.68
C PHE A 421 -1.73 -1.18 -21.56
N SER A 422 -3.00 -1.59 -21.46
CA SER A 422 -4.11 -0.94 -22.18
C SER A 422 -4.15 0.56 -21.87
N ALA A 423 -4.14 0.93 -20.58
CA ALA A 423 -4.15 2.33 -20.18
C ALA A 423 -2.98 3.15 -20.77
N ALA A 424 -1.78 2.57 -20.86
CA ALA A 424 -0.63 3.24 -21.47
C ALA A 424 -0.79 3.41 -22.99
N VAL A 425 -1.30 2.38 -23.68
CA VAL A 425 -1.50 2.40 -25.14
C VAL A 425 -2.61 3.35 -25.52
N ASP A 426 -3.74 3.32 -24.82
CA ASP A 426 -4.91 4.17 -25.03
C ASP A 426 -4.58 5.65 -24.83
N ALA A 427 -3.65 5.96 -23.93
CA ALA A 427 -3.11 7.30 -23.69
C ALA A 427 -2.01 7.73 -24.70
N GLY A 428 -1.70 6.91 -25.70
CA GLY A 428 -0.64 7.21 -26.67
C GLY A 428 0.79 7.06 -26.12
N LEU A 429 0.97 6.46 -24.94
CA LEU A 429 2.28 6.27 -24.28
C LEU A 429 2.95 4.96 -24.74
N GLY A 430 3.03 4.70 -26.05
CA GLY A 430 3.61 3.49 -26.62
C GLY A 430 5.06 3.22 -26.17
N TRP A 431 5.88 4.28 -26.02
CA TRP A 431 7.24 4.15 -25.48
C TRP A 431 7.25 3.56 -24.05
N LEU A 432 6.31 3.99 -23.22
CA LEU A 432 6.19 3.50 -21.84
C LEU A 432 5.74 2.01 -21.82
N ALA A 433 4.83 1.64 -22.73
CA ALA A 433 4.45 0.23 -22.92
C ALA A 433 5.65 -0.65 -23.29
N VAL A 434 6.56 -0.17 -24.16
CA VAL A 434 7.82 -0.90 -24.48
C VAL A 434 8.70 -1.04 -23.23
N VAL A 435 8.88 0.03 -22.44
CA VAL A 435 9.63 -0.02 -21.17
C VAL A 435 8.98 -1.02 -20.21
N MET A 436 7.65 -1.03 -20.10
CA MET A 436 6.90 -2.01 -19.30
C MET A 436 7.21 -3.46 -19.76
N ALA A 437 7.14 -3.73 -21.08
CA ALA A 437 7.39 -5.06 -21.62
C ALA A 437 8.80 -5.56 -21.27
N VAL A 438 9.82 -4.74 -21.45
CA VAL A 438 11.20 -5.05 -21.06
C VAL A 438 11.29 -5.36 -19.56
N ASN A 439 10.65 -4.55 -18.73
CA ASN A 439 10.65 -4.74 -17.28
C ASN A 439 9.89 -6.01 -16.84
N VAL A 440 8.83 -6.41 -17.55
CA VAL A 440 8.16 -7.69 -17.34
C VAL A 440 9.13 -8.85 -17.59
N VAL A 441 9.90 -8.81 -18.67
CA VAL A 441 10.89 -9.86 -18.99
C VAL A 441 11.99 -9.94 -17.92
N ILE A 442 12.48 -8.81 -17.44
CA ILE A 442 13.45 -8.78 -16.33
C ILE A 442 12.85 -9.41 -15.07
N ALA A 443 11.61 -9.05 -14.75
CA ALA A 443 10.91 -9.56 -13.56
C ALA A 443 10.67 -11.07 -13.64
N LEU A 444 10.33 -11.60 -14.82
CA LEU A 444 10.16 -13.02 -15.05
C LEU A 444 11.38 -13.83 -14.60
N TYR A 445 12.59 -13.36 -14.91
CA TYR A 445 13.82 -14.08 -14.60
C TYR A 445 13.96 -14.35 -13.10
N TYR A 446 13.91 -13.33 -12.25
CA TYR A 446 14.15 -13.53 -10.81
C TYR A 446 12.98 -14.22 -10.11
N TYR A 447 11.73 -14.04 -10.55
CA TYR A 447 10.59 -14.78 -10.00
C TYR A 447 10.64 -16.27 -10.37
N LEU A 448 10.96 -16.60 -11.62
CA LEU A 448 11.11 -18.00 -12.07
C LEU A 448 12.31 -18.67 -11.40
N GLN A 449 13.42 -17.95 -11.23
CA GLN A 449 14.58 -18.45 -10.51
C GLN A 449 14.24 -18.81 -9.06
N TRP A 450 13.50 -17.92 -8.35
CA TRP A 450 13.06 -18.22 -6.98
C TRP A 450 12.06 -19.37 -6.96
N THR A 451 11.09 -19.39 -7.87
CA THR A 451 10.13 -20.50 -7.99
C THR A 451 10.85 -21.83 -8.24
N ALA A 452 11.84 -21.87 -9.13
CA ALA A 452 12.63 -23.08 -9.41
C ALA A 452 13.39 -23.59 -8.17
N LEU A 453 13.89 -22.68 -7.30
CA LEU A 453 14.57 -23.07 -6.05
C LEU A 453 13.66 -23.88 -5.12
N LEU A 454 12.35 -23.60 -5.10
CA LEU A 454 11.39 -24.31 -4.23
C LEU A 454 11.37 -25.83 -4.49
N PHE A 455 11.56 -26.23 -5.74
CA PHE A 455 11.45 -27.61 -6.20
C PHE A 455 12.81 -28.34 -6.30
N ARG A 456 13.94 -27.62 -6.20
CA ARG A 456 15.26 -28.24 -6.18
C ARG A 456 15.44 -29.06 -4.91
N PRO A 457 16.14 -30.23 -4.96
CA PRO A 457 16.47 -31.01 -3.77
C PRO A 457 17.16 -30.12 -2.72
N ALA A 458 16.78 -30.30 -1.46
CA ALA A 458 17.49 -29.61 -0.38
C ALA A 458 18.95 -30.08 -0.35
N LYS A 459 19.91 -29.15 -0.29
CA LYS A 459 21.26 -29.51 0.12
C LYS A 459 21.16 -29.90 1.58
N ALA A 460 21.42 -31.20 1.88
CA ALA A 460 21.44 -31.67 3.25
C ALA A 460 22.44 -30.81 4.05
N PRO A 461 22.03 -30.13 5.13
CA PRO A 461 22.99 -29.54 6.05
C PRO A 461 23.82 -30.69 6.63
N ALA A 462 25.12 -30.59 6.58
CA ALA A 462 26.00 -31.53 7.25
C ALA A 462 25.67 -31.47 8.74
N GLY A 463 25.01 -32.53 9.28
CA GLY A 463 24.77 -32.73 10.71
C GLY A 463 23.32 -32.64 11.22
N GLU A 464 22.31 -32.35 10.40
CA GLU A 464 20.92 -32.48 10.87
C GLU A 464 20.39 -33.91 10.67
N PRO A 465 19.88 -34.59 11.73
CA PRO A 465 19.28 -35.91 11.60
C PRO A 465 18.03 -35.83 10.70
N ALA A 466 18.00 -36.66 9.67
CA ALA A 466 16.81 -36.87 8.85
C ALA A 466 15.68 -37.39 9.73
N GLY A 467 14.62 -36.59 9.94
CA GLY A 467 13.41 -37.07 10.63
C GLY A 467 12.93 -36.27 11.83
N GLN A 468 13.46 -35.08 12.13
CA GLN A 468 12.86 -34.27 13.21
C GLN A 468 11.40 -33.88 12.88
N PRO A 469 10.44 -34.07 13.84
CA PRO A 469 9.07 -33.61 13.66
C PRO A 469 9.05 -32.09 13.42
N ARG A 470 8.46 -31.70 12.30
CA ARG A 470 8.37 -30.27 11.95
C ARG A 470 7.41 -29.56 12.90
N ALA A 471 7.83 -28.43 13.45
CA ALA A 471 6.95 -27.59 14.24
C ALA A 471 5.68 -27.25 13.45
N PRO A 472 4.49 -27.36 14.06
CA PRO A 472 3.23 -27.03 13.40
C PRO A 472 3.23 -25.53 12.98
N ILE A 473 2.54 -25.24 11.89
CA ILE A 473 2.34 -23.85 11.48
C ILE A 473 1.32 -23.24 12.44
N PRO A 474 1.58 -22.06 13.04
CA PRO A 474 0.62 -21.39 13.89
C PRO A 474 -0.70 -21.11 13.16
N ALA A 475 -1.82 -21.22 13.88
CA ALA A 475 -3.14 -21.09 13.29
C ALA A 475 -3.38 -19.73 12.64
N ALA A 476 -2.96 -18.63 13.27
CA ALA A 476 -3.13 -17.29 12.74
C ALA A 476 -2.34 -17.10 11.44
N LEU A 477 -1.08 -17.54 11.39
CA LEU A 477 -0.24 -17.49 10.19
C LEU A 477 -0.80 -18.37 9.06
N SER A 478 -1.28 -19.59 9.38
CA SER A 478 -1.89 -20.47 8.38
C SER A 478 -3.19 -19.91 7.83
N THR A 479 -4.00 -19.25 8.66
CA THR A 479 -5.23 -18.56 8.24
C THR A 479 -4.91 -17.40 7.30
N ALA A 480 -3.93 -16.55 7.64
CA ALA A 480 -3.51 -15.46 6.77
C ALA A 480 -3.02 -15.96 5.41
N LEU A 481 -2.19 -17.01 5.39
CA LEU A 481 -1.69 -17.63 4.17
C LEU A 481 -2.83 -18.23 3.33
N ALA A 482 -3.76 -18.96 3.98
CA ALA A 482 -4.91 -19.55 3.31
C ALA A 482 -5.85 -18.48 2.71
N LEU A 483 -6.12 -17.40 3.44
CA LEU A 483 -6.93 -16.28 2.95
C LEU A 483 -6.27 -15.59 1.76
N ALA A 484 -4.96 -15.30 1.83
CA ALA A 484 -4.23 -14.69 0.71
C ALA A 484 -4.25 -15.61 -0.53
N ALA A 485 -4.03 -16.93 -0.33
CA ALA A 485 -4.10 -17.91 -1.42
C ALA A 485 -5.52 -18.03 -1.99
N LEU A 486 -6.55 -18.08 -1.14
CA LEU A 486 -7.95 -18.13 -1.56
C LEU A 486 -8.30 -16.91 -2.42
N VAL A 487 -8.00 -15.70 -1.94
CA VAL A 487 -8.24 -14.46 -2.70
C VAL A 487 -7.52 -14.50 -4.05
N GLY A 488 -6.23 -14.89 -4.06
CA GLY A 488 -5.45 -15.00 -5.30
C GLY A 488 -6.03 -16.01 -6.29
N VAL A 489 -6.51 -17.17 -5.82
CA VAL A 489 -7.14 -18.20 -6.65
C VAL A 489 -8.51 -17.75 -7.15
N VAL A 490 -9.36 -17.22 -6.27
CA VAL A 490 -10.69 -16.71 -6.64
C VAL A 490 -10.57 -15.61 -7.70
N LEU A 491 -9.68 -14.65 -7.50
CA LEU A 491 -9.47 -13.58 -8.45
C LEU A 491 -8.79 -14.06 -9.74
N SER A 492 -8.03 -15.15 -9.71
CA SER A 492 -7.51 -15.78 -10.94
C SER A 492 -8.61 -16.52 -11.72
N GLY A 493 -9.57 -17.14 -11.02
CA GLY A 493 -10.72 -17.80 -11.65
C GLY A 493 -11.82 -16.84 -12.12
N ALA A 494 -11.97 -15.70 -11.47
CA ALA A 494 -12.97 -14.68 -11.74
C ALA A 494 -12.39 -13.26 -11.77
N PRO A 495 -11.46 -12.95 -12.72
CA PRO A 495 -10.77 -11.67 -12.76
C PRO A 495 -11.70 -10.48 -12.99
N GLN A 496 -12.88 -10.72 -13.60
CA GLN A 496 -13.91 -9.70 -13.80
C GLN A 496 -14.40 -9.06 -12.50
N LEU A 497 -14.28 -9.73 -11.36
CA LEU A 497 -14.62 -9.15 -10.04
C LEU A 497 -13.83 -7.88 -9.75
N VAL A 498 -12.61 -7.79 -10.26
CA VAL A 498 -11.72 -6.62 -10.10
C VAL A 498 -11.65 -5.80 -11.38
N LEU A 499 -11.64 -6.43 -12.55
CA LEU A 499 -11.53 -5.74 -13.84
C LEU A 499 -12.69 -4.79 -14.12
N ARG A 500 -13.90 -5.08 -13.56
CA ARG A 500 -15.04 -4.16 -13.63
C ARG A 500 -14.73 -2.76 -13.08
N PHE A 501 -13.80 -2.63 -12.13
CA PHE A 501 -13.37 -1.35 -11.60
C PHE A 501 -12.53 -0.55 -12.60
N ALA A 502 -11.80 -1.25 -13.49
CA ALA A 502 -11.08 -0.60 -14.58
C ALA A 502 -11.99 -0.06 -15.68
N ALA A 503 -13.25 -0.56 -15.76
CA ALA A 503 -14.21 -0.13 -16.76
C ALA A 503 -15.22 0.92 -16.26
N GLY A 504 -15.26 1.19 -14.94
CA GLY A 504 -16.23 2.09 -14.31
C GLY A 504 -15.64 3.42 -13.88
N ALA A 505 -16.46 4.47 -13.84
CA ALA A 505 -16.12 5.73 -13.19
C ALA A 505 -16.13 5.51 -11.66
N LEU A 506 -14.98 5.72 -11.01
CA LEU A 506 -14.80 5.53 -9.57
C LEU A 506 -14.82 6.85 -8.79
N LEU A 507 -14.49 7.98 -9.45
CA LEU A 507 -14.41 9.34 -8.89
C LEU A 507 -15.48 10.24 -9.48
#